data_8c43efab4acaf229509f8ab92509011d
#
_entry.id   8c43efab4acaf229509f8ab92509011d
#
_cell.length_a   1.000
_cell.length_b   1.000
_cell.length_c   1.000
_cell.angle_alpha   90.00
_cell.angle_beta   90.00
_cell.angle_gamma   90.00
#
_symmetry.space_group_name_H-M   'P 1'
#
loop_
_entity.id
_entity.type
_entity.pdbx_description
1 polymer ?
#
loop_
_entity_poly.entity_id
_entity_poly.type
_entity_poly.pdbx_seq_one_letter_code
_entity_poly.pdbx_strand_id
1 'polypeptide(L)'
;MSALLFDVDGTLTDTGGAGKAALGPAMIEVYGETGPIETFDFHGRTDPEIVRGLLTAVGWLDSEVDDGLPALWPIYLERLAEALDQVGDRAAPLAGVLDLLDRLTADTRFACGLVTGNLEEGARLKLRAAGCADRFEFGGFGSD
;
A
#
# COMPACT_ATOMS: atom_id res chain seq x y z
N MET A 1 28.87 -0.04 -1.13
CA MET A 1 27.51 -0.53 -0.77
C MET A 1 26.52 -0.08 -1.84
N SER A 2 25.64 -0.97 -2.24
CA SER A 2 24.57 -0.68 -3.19
C SER A 2 23.21 -0.74 -2.48
N ALA A 3 22.33 0.22 -2.77
CA ALA A 3 20.96 0.19 -2.31
C ALA A 3 20.08 -0.52 -3.35
N LEU A 4 19.26 -1.45 -2.89
CA LEU A 4 18.27 -2.14 -3.70
C LEU A 4 16.87 -1.67 -3.23
N LEU A 5 16.09 -1.17 -4.16
CA LEU A 5 14.76 -0.63 -3.88
C LEU A 5 13.69 -1.59 -4.43
N PHE A 6 12.74 -1.91 -3.57
CA PHE A 6 11.66 -2.84 -3.88
C PHE A 6 10.32 -2.13 -3.81
N ASP A 7 9.45 -2.40 -4.76
CA ASP A 7 8.03 -2.11 -4.65
C ASP A 7 7.32 -3.17 -3.78
N VAL A 8 6.13 -2.90 -3.31
CA VAL A 8 5.38 -3.78 -2.41
C VAL A 8 4.40 -4.65 -3.19
N ASP A 9 3.33 -4.06 -3.70
CA ASP A 9 2.24 -4.81 -4.35
C ASP A 9 2.68 -5.42 -5.68
N GLY A 10 2.51 -6.73 -5.82
CA GLY A 10 2.88 -7.47 -7.03
C GLY A 10 4.39 -7.71 -7.19
N THR A 11 5.22 -7.21 -6.26
CA THR A 11 6.67 -7.42 -6.25
C THR A 11 7.09 -8.25 -5.04
N LEU A 12 6.80 -7.78 -3.84
CA LEU A 12 7.12 -8.49 -2.59
C LEU A 12 5.98 -9.38 -2.13
N THR A 13 4.76 -8.92 -2.27
CA THR A 13 3.56 -9.64 -1.82
C THR A 13 2.37 -9.36 -2.73
N ASP A 14 1.41 -10.27 -2.66
CA ASP A 14 0.04 -10.07 -3.15
C ASP A 14 -0.90 -10.23 -1.96
N THR A 15 -1.61 -9.16 -1.61
CA THR A 15 -2.54 -9.14 -0.47
C THR A 15 -3.96 -9.54 -0.82
N GLY A 16 -4.21 -10.04 -2.05
CA GLY A 16 -5.52 -10.52 -2.48
C GLY A 16 -6.59 -9.42 -2.53
N GLY A 17 -6.20 -8.17 -2.83
CA GLY A 17 -7.13 -7.05 -2.94
C GLY A 17 -7.48 -6.37 -1.60
N ALA A 18 -6.74 -6.64 -0.53
CA ALA A 18 -6.99 -6.05 0.80
C ALA A 18 -7.00 -4.50 0.77
N GLY A 19 -6.09 -3.90 0.00
CA GLY A 19 -6.04 -2.43 -0.13
C GLY A 19 -7.32 -1.84 -0.72
N LYS A 20 -7.81 -2.40 -1.81
CA LYS A 20 -9.07 -1.98 -2.45
C LYS A 20 -10.26 -2.23 -1.54
N ALA A 21 -10.31 -3.40 -0.90
CA ALA A 21 -11.38 -3.77 0.03
C ALA A 21 -11.46 -2.85 1.26
N ALA A 22 -10.34 -2.28 1.68
CA ALA A 22 -10.26 -1.32 2.78
C ALA A 22 -10.59 0.10 2.32
N LEU A 23 -10.13 0.50 1.13
CA LEU A 23 -10.25 1.88 0.64
C LEU A 23 -11.72 2.25 0.35
N GLY A 24 -12.48 1.38 -0.31
CA GLY A 24 -13.87 1.66 -0.67
C GLY A 24 -14.73 2.06 0.51
N PRO A 25 -14.87 1.23 1.55
CA PRO A 25 -15.64 1.59 2.75
C PRO A 25 -15.11 2.84 3.47
N ALA A 26 -13.81 3.04 3.52
CA ALA A 26 -13.22 4.24 4.12
C ALA A 26 -13.61 5.52 3.35
N MET A 27 -13.60 5.46 2.02
CA MET A 27 -14.04 6.59 1.17
C MET A 27 -15.53 6.89 1.34
N ILE A 28 -16.38 5.87 1.46
CA ILE A 28 -17.82 6.07 1.75
C ILE A 28 -18.00 6.81 3.07
N GLU A 29 -17.23 6.45 4.10
CA GLU A 29 -17.33 7.07 5.41
C GLU A 29 -16.94 8.56 5.40
N VAL A 30 -15.91 8.92 4.64
CA VAL A 30 -15.39 10.31 4.61
C VAL A 30 -16.06 11.15 3.53
N TYR A 31 -16.24 10.59 2.33
CA TYR A 31 -16.73 11.33 1.15
C TYR A 31 -18.16 10.96 0.74
N GLY A 32 -18.69 9.84 1.21
CA GLY A 32 -19.97 9.31 0.75
C GLY A 32 -19.95 8.76 -0.69
N GLU A 33 -18.76 8.62 -1.28
CA GLU A 33 -18.55 8.29 -2.69
C GLU A 33 -17.23 7.54 -2.86
N THR A 34 -17.19 6.60 -3.81
CA THR A 34 -15.95 5.89 -4.17
C THR A 34 -15.48 6.18 -5.59
N GLY A 35 -16.33 6.81 -6.41
CA GLY A 35 -16.08 6.83 -7.85
C GLY A 35 -16.05 5.42 -8.45
N PRO A 36 -15.42 5.24 -9.62
CA PRO A 36 -15.40 3.97 -10.35
C PRO A 36 -14.32 3.00 -9.79
N ILE A 37 -14.35 2.71 -8.51
CA ILE A 37 -13.32 1.92 -7.81
C ILE A 37 -13.14 0.50 -8.39
N GLU A 38 -14.20 -0.08 -8.96
CA GLU A 38 -14.13 -1.45 -9.49
C GLU A 38 -13.34 -1.54 -10.80
N THR A 39 -13.29 -0.47 -11.57
CA THR A 39 -12.64 -0.44 -12.88
C THR A 39 -11.39 0.43 -12.93
N PHE A 40 -11.07 1.13 -11.84
CA PHE A 40 -9.92 2.03 -11.76
C PHE A 40 -8.62 1.25 -11.70
N ASP A 41 -7.62 1.71 -12.46
CA ASP A 41 -6.28 1.12 -12.43
C ASP A 41 -5.44 1.73 -11.30
N PHE A 42 -5.11 0.92 -10.32
CA PHE A 42 -4.32 1.30 -9.15
C PHE A 42 -2.81 1.24 -9.38
N HIS A 43 -2.37 0.57 -10.46
CA HIS A 43 -0.95 0.30 -10.70
C HIS A 43 -0.15 1.57 -10.95
N GLY A 44 1.04 1.64 -10.34
CA GLY A 44 1.98 2.74 -10.54
C GLY A 44 1.55 4.07 -9.97
N ARG A 45 0.55 4.10 -9.08
CA ARG A 45 0.00 5.31 -8.46
C ARG A 45 0.26 5.33 -6.96
N THR A 46 0.36 6.54 -6.41
CA THR A 46 0.36 6.72 -4.94
C THR A 46 -1.06 6.62 -4.40
N ASP A 47 -1.21 6.29 -3.12
CA ASP A 47 -2.53 6.23 -2.49
C ASP A 47 -3.32 7.56 -2.62
N PRO A 48 -2.71 8.75 -2.41
CA PRO A 48 -3.40 10.00 -2.68
C PRO A 48 -3.84 10.19 -4.14
N GLU A 49 -3.01 9.78 -5.11
CA GLU A 49 -3.37 9.85 -6.53
C GLU A 49 -4.54 8.94 -6.88
N ILE A 50 -4.62 7.78 -6.26
CA ILE A 50 -5.76 6.86 -6.43
C ILE A 50 -7.05 7.52 -5.96
N VAL A 51 -7.06 8.09 -4.76
CA VAL A 51 -8.26 8.74 -4.21
C VAL A 51 -8.67 9.94 -5.06
N ARG A 52 -7.72 10.78 -5.48
CA ARG A 52 -7.99 11.90 -6.39
C ARG A 52 -8.56 11.42 -7.71
N GLY A 53 -7.95 10.42 -8.32
CA GLY A 53 -8.42 9.87 -9.61
C GLY A 53 -9.83 9.32 -9.52
N LEU A 54 -10.17 8.62 -8.46
CA LEU A 54 -11.51 8.07 -8.23
C LEU A 54 -12.56 9.17 -8.08
N LEU A 55 -12.31 10.17 -7.27
CA LEU A 55 -13.30 11.20 -6.96
C LEU A 55 -13.41 12.25 -8.07
N THR A 56 -12.32 12.63 -8.72
CA THR A 56 -12.38 13.54 -9.86
C THR A 56 -13.11 12.94 -11.05
N ALA A 57 -13.09 11.62 -11.21
CA ALA A 57 -13.88 10.93 -12.23
C ALA A 57 -15.39 11.13 -12.07
N VAL A 58 -15.87 11.48 -10.88
CA VAL A 58 -17.28 11.78 -10.59
C VAL A 58 -17.52 13.24 -10.22
N GLY A 59 -16.60 14.13 -10.57
CA GLY A 59 -16.80 15.58 -10.55
C GLY A 59 -16.27 16.31 -9.32
N TRP A 60 -15.54 15.65 -8.41
CA TRP A 60 -14.89 16.32 -7.28
C TRP A 60 -13.69 17.15 -7.75
N LEU A 61 -13.42 18.26 -7.08
CA LEU A 61 -12.20 19.04 -7.28
C LEU A 61 -11.06 18.46 -6.44
N ASP A 62 -9.83 18.56 -6.92
CA ASP A 62 -8.64 18.07 -6.19
C ASP A 62 -8.55 18.64 -4.78
N SER A 63 -8.85 19.94 -4.62
CA SER A 63 -8.84 20.60 -3.30
C SER A 63 -9.85 20.02 -2.32
N GLU A 64 -11.04 19.65 -2.81
CA GLU A 64 -12.08 19.01 -1.97
C GLU A 64 -11.64 17.61 -1.54
N VAL A 65 -11.01 16.87 -2.45
CA VAL A 65 -10.46 15.56 -2.13
C VAL A 65 -9.35 15.68 -1.09
N ASP A 66 -8.41 16.58 -1.31
CA ASP A 66 -7.27 16.79 -0.41
C ASP A 66 -7.69 17.19 1.01
N ASP A 67 -8.74 17.98 1.14
CA ASP A 67 -9.31 18.39 2.44
C ASP A 67 -9.78 17.18 3.26
N GLY A 68 -10.23 16.12 2.62
CA GLY A 68 -10.70 14.90 3.27
C GLY A 68 -9.62 13.86 3.59
N LEU A 69 -8.45 13.94 2.94
CA LEU A 69 -7.40 12.92 3.10
C LEU A 69 -6.94 12.71 4.55
N PRO A 70 -6.73 13.77 5.37
CA PRO A 70 -6.33 13.57 6.76
C PRO A 70 -7.33 12.76 7.60
N ALA A 71 -8.62 12.86 7.29
CA ALA A 71 -9.65 12.04 7.93
C ALA A 71 -9.72 10.62 7.35
N LEU A 72 -9.39 10.47 6.07
CA LEU A 72 -9.47 9.19 5.36
C LEU A 72 -8.40 8.20 5.85
N TRP A 73 -7.15 8.65 6.00
CA TRP A 73 -6.03 7.74 6.23
C TRP A 73 -6.15 6.91 7.50
N PRO A 74 -6.51 7.45 8.66
CA PRO A 74 -6.70 6.61 9.86
C PRO A 74 -7.76 5.52 9.67
N ILE A 75 -8.86 5.86 9.02
CA ILE A 75 -9.96 4.91 8.75
C ILE A 75 -9.50 3.83 7.76
N TYR A 76 -8.83 4.25 6.69
CA TYR A 76 -8.28 3.33 5.69
C TYR A 76 -7.29 2.34 6.31
N LEU A 77 -6.35 2.82 7.14
CA LEU A 77 -5.34 1.97 7.76
C LEU A 77 -5.94 0.97 8.75
N GLU A 78 -6.94 1.37 9.52
CA GLU A 78 -7.68 0.46 10.41
C GLU A 78 -8.38 -0.65 9.62
N ARG A 79 -9.09 -0.27 8.55
CA ARG A 79 -9.76 -1.24 7.68
C ARG A 79 -8.78 -2.11 6.91
N LEU A 80 -7.62 -1.58 6.55
CA LEU A 80 -6.56 -2.36 5.90
C LEU A 80 -6.03 -3.45 6.84
N ALA A 81 -5.78 -3.11 8.10
CA ALA A 81 -5.35 -4.09 9.10
C ALA A 81 -6.39 -5.21 9.27
N GLU A 82 -7.68 -4.87 9.35
CA GLU A 82 -8.77 -5.84 9.42
C GLU A 82 -8.84 -6.72 8.17
N ALA A 83 -8.73 -6.12 6.99
CA ALA A 83 -8.77 -6.85 5.72
C ALA A 83 -7.58 -7.80 5.58
N LEU A 84 -6.40 -7.42 6.02
CA LEU A 84 -5.21 -8.27 6.03
C LEU A 84 -5.37 -9.45 6.99
N ASP A 85 -5.96 -9.25 8.16
CA ASP A 85 -6.29 -10.35 9.09
C ASP A 85 -7.25 -11.37 8.46
N GLN A 86 -8.25 -10.90 7.71
CA GLN A 86 -9.20 -11.77 7.01
C GLN A 86 -8.55 -12.55 5.86
N VAL A 87 -7.59 -11.94 5.16
CA VAL A 87 -6.82 -12.61 4.10
C VAL A 87 -5.93 -13.71 4.70
N GLY A 88 -5.38 -13.48 5.90
CA GLY A 88 -4.56 -14.44 6.63
C GLY A 88 -3.34 -14.89 5.82
N ASP A 89 -3.12 -16.20 5.72
CA ASP A 89 -1.95 -16.77 5.03
C ASP A 89 -1.91 -16.49 3.52
N ARG A 90 -2.99 -15.99 2.93
CA ARG A 90 -3.00 -15.57 1.52
C ARG A 90 -2.23 -14.26 1.29
N ALA A 91 -1.98 -13.48 2.33
CA ALA A 91 -1.10 -12.31 2.28
C ALA A 91 0.38 -12.73 2.39
N ALA A 92 0.75 -13.77 1.66
CA ALA A 92 2.09 -14.33 1.70
C ALA A 92 3.06 -13.53 0.80
N PRO A 93 4.36 -13.58 1.06
CA PRO A 93 5.35 -13.08 0.11
C PRO A 93 5.29 -13.89 -1.18
N LEU A 94 5.60 -13.25 -2.29
CA LEU A 94 5.70 -13.94 -3.58
C LEU A 94 6.85 -14.96 -3.55
N ALA A 95 6.77 -15.98 -4.42
CA ALA A 95 7.74 -17.06 -4.46
C ALA A 95 9.17 -16.53 -4.61
N GLY A 96 10.09 -17.03 -3.78
CA GLY A 96 11.50 -16.65 -3.80
C GLY A 96 11.85 -15.36 -3.07
N VAL A 97 10.87 -14.56 -2.63
CA VAL A 97 11.11 -13.25 -2.00
C VAL A 97 11.86 -13.40 -0.67
N LEU A 98 11.39 -14.26 0.23
CA LEU A 98 12.05 -14.44 1.53
C LEU A 98 13.48 -14.93 1.39
N ASP A 99 13.74 -15.91 0.52
CA ASP A 99 15.08 -16.41 0.25
C ASP A 99 16.00 -15.31 -0.29
N LEU A 100 15.50 -14.49 -1.22
CA LEU A 100 16.25 -13.37 -1.77
C LEU A 100 16.58 -12.35 -0.68
N LEU A 101 15.60 -11.93 0.12
CA LEU A 101 15.79 -10.96 1.19
C LEU A 101 16.77 -11.47 2.24
N ASP A 102 16.68 -12.73 2.63
CA ASP A 102 17.62 -13.33 3.60
C ASP A 102 19.05 -13.31 3.06
N ARG A 103 19.27 -13.61 1.80
CA ARG A 103 20.59 -13.53 1.17
C ARG A 103 21.11 -12.10 1.09
N LEU A 104 20.25 -11.14 0.75
CA LEU A 104 20.64 -9.73 0.64
C LEU A 104 20.96 -9.11 2.00
N THR A 105 20.18 -9.43 3.04
CA THR A 105 20.44 -8.91 4.38
C THR A 105 21.68 -9.51 5.02
N ALA A 106 22.08 -10.71 4.63
CA ALA A 106 23.34 -11.32 5.06
C ALA A 106 24.56 -10.77 4.33
N ASP A 107 24.38 -10.04 3.23
CA ASP A 107 25.47 -9.51 2.41
C ASP A 107 25.63 -8.01 2.65
N THR A 108 26.73 -7.63 3.31
CA THR A 108 27.02 -6.23 3.68
C THR A 108 27.23 -5.29 2.49
N ARG A 109 27.31 -5.81 1.27
CA ARG A 109 27.39 -4.99 0.05
C ARG A 109 26.06 -4.36 -0.34
N PHE A 110 24.95 -4.84 0.23
CA PHE A 110 23.61 -4.40 -0.13
C PHE A 110 22.86 -3.85 1.07
N ALA A 111 22.06 -2.82 0.82
CA ALA A 111 21.05 -2.33 1.74
C ALA A 111 19.69 -2.38 1.03
N CYS A 112 18.67 -2.92 1.68
CA CYS A 112 17.34 -3.06 1.11
C CYS A 112 16.41 -1.95 1.59
N GLY A 113 15.74 -1.29 0.65
CA GLY A 113 14.76 -0.25 0.91
C GLY A 113 13.50 -0.45 0.08
N LEU A 114 12.49 0.37 0.35
CA LEU A 114 11.20 0.36 -0.33
C LEU A 114 11.04 1.59 -1.23
N VAL A 115 10.40 1.40 -2.38
CA VAL A 115 9.79 2.48 -3.16
C VAL A 115 8.39 2.05 -3.53
N THR A 116 7.38 2.71 -2.97
CA THR A 116 5.99 2.31 -3.13
C THR A 116 5.05 3.52 -3.14
N GLY A 117 3.97 3.42 -3.89
CA GLY A 117 2.86 4.39 -3.85
C GLY A 117 1.99 4.28 -2.61
N ASN A 118 2.14 3.22 -1.80
CA ASN A 118 1.42 3.07 -0.54
C ASN A 118 1.81 4.16 0.45
N LEU A 119 0.89 4.52 1.35
CA LEU A 119 1.25 5.21 2.59
C LEU A 119 2.28 4.35 3.35
N GLU A 120 3.20 4.98 4.08
CA GLU A 120 4.22 4.25 4.82
C GLU A 120 3.63 3.19 5.75
N GLU A 121 2.63 3.55 6.56
CA GLU A 121 1.98 2.59 7.45
C GLU A 121 1.24 1.48 6.71
N GLY A 122 0.60 1.81 5.57
CA GLY A 122 -0.05 0.81 4.73
C GLY A 122 0.94 -0.20 4.17
N ALA A 123 2.08 0.26 3.68
CA ALA A 123 3.17 -0.61 3.21
C ALA A 123 3.67 -1.53 4.34
N ARG A 124 3.89 -0.98 5.52
CA ARG A 124 4.37 -1.75 6.68
C ARG A 124 3.35 -2.78 7.17
N LEU A 125 2.06 -2.46 7.15
CA LEU A 125 0.99 -3.42 7.46
C LEU A 125 1.00 -4.60 6.49
N LYS A 126 1.10 -4.34 5.19
CA LYS A 126 1.16 -5.37 4.14
C LYS A 126 2.40 -6.26 4.30
N LEU A 127 3.55 -5.66 4.57
CA LEU A 127 4.80 -6.41 4.74
C LEU A 127 4.84 -7.20 6.04
N ARG A 128 4.24 -6.70 7.13
CA ARG A 128 4.07 -7.48 8.36
C ARG A 128 3.19 -8.69 8.15
N ALA A 129 2.09 -8.53 7.42
CA ALA A 129 1.22 -9.64 7.05
C ALA A 129 1.95 -10.70 6.22
N ALA A 130 2.89 -10.27 5.36
CA ALA A 130 3.74 -11.16 4.56
C ALA A 130 4.96 -11.70 5.31
N GLY A 131 5.25 -11.20 6.51
CA GLY A 131 6.39 -11.67 7.34
C GLY A 131 7.75 -11.14 6.93
N CYS A 132 7.83 -10.01 6.22
CA CYS A 132 9.11 -9.47 5.71
C CYS A 132 9.35 -7.98 6.03
N ALA A 133 8.56 -7.37 6.91
CA ALA A 133 8.65 -5.93 7.21
C ALA A 133 10.01 -5.51 7.80
N ASP A 134 10.64 -6.37 8.56
CA ASP A 134 11.92 -6.11 9.25
C ASP A 134 13.15 -6.16 8.33
N ARG A 135 12.98 -6.46 7.05
CA ARG A 135 14.07 -6.52 6.06
C ARG A 135 14.40 -5.15 5.44
N PHE A 136 13.58 -4.12 5.71
CA PHE A 136 13.68 -2.82 5.07
C PHE A 136 13.91 -1.71 6.09
N GLU A 137 15.03 -1.00 5.96
CA GLU A 137 15.45 0.04 6.90
C GLU A 137 15.03 1.45 6.46
N PHE A 138 14.79 1.65 5.17
CA PHE A 138 14.47 2.95 4.59
C PHE A 138 13.49 2.80 3.41
N GLY A 139 12.94 3.91 2.94
CA GLY A 139 12.05 3.88 1.78
C GLY A 139 11.51 5.25 1.39
N GLY A 140 10.90 5.29 0.21
CA GLY A 140 10.06 6.36 -0.29
C GLY A 140 8.62 5.87 -0.43
N PHE A 141 7.69 6.67 0.04
CA PHE A 141 6.28 6.27 0.19
C PHE A 141 5.34 7.29 -0.43
N GLY A 142 4.11 6.86 -0.74
CA GLY A 142 3.06 7.75 -1.25
C GLY A 142 2.61 8.83 -0.27
N SER A 143 2.99 8.73 1.00
CA SER A 143 2.76 9.74 2.04
C SER A 143 3.86 10.81 2.13
N ASP A 144 4.93 10.67 1.40
CA ASP A 144 6.08 11.59 1.44
C ASP A 144 5.86 12.93 0.69
#